data_9f34c032d21c432d4d74af12dd72a138
#
_entry.id   9f34c032d21c432d4d74af12dd72a138
#
_cell.length_a   1.000
_cell.length_b   1.000
_cell.length_c   1.000
_cell.angle_alpha   90.00
_cell.angle_beta   90.00
_cell.angle_gamma   90.00
#
_symmetry.space_group_name_H-M   'P 1'
#
loop_
_entity.id
_entity.type
_entity.pdbx_description
1 polymer ?
#
loop_
_entity_poly.entity_id
_entity_poly.type
_entity_poly.pdbx_seq_one_letter_code
_entity_poly.pdbx_strand_id
1 'polypeptide(L)'
;MANITVIVPVHKLEQNYIVGCIESIKNQKVKPFEVLFVTSDDKELNDYLGKYDFGNLKGVTKIIKNETGNYDFQSQINYGVEQSTGDYFTFVEYDDEVSPIWIKNGVEYIDAYPEVGVFLPIVYETDENGKFISFTNESVWAKEFSEEIGRLDNNTLQKVQNFNFDGMIVNKETFLENGGLKSNMKLTFTYEFLLRMSYKSIPIMVIPKLGYKHTNNREGSLFVEYKSTIDVLESKFWVNKAKKEYFFTED
;
A
#
# COMPACT_ATOMS: atom_id res chain seq x y z
N MET A 1 -17.88 -4.73 12.74
CA MET A 1 -16.70 -5.37 12.07
C MET A 1 -16.39 -4.52 10.86
N ALA A 2 -15.18 -4.02 10.73
CA ALA A 2 -14.79 -3.12 9.65
C ALA A 2 -14.83 -3.85 8.28
N ASN A 3 -15.35 -3.16 7.26
CA ASN A 3 -15.43 -3.66 5.88
C ASN A 3 -14.15 -3.25 5.14
N ILE A 4 -13.22 -4.18 4.94
CA ILE A 4 -11.94 -3.89 4.27
C ILE A 4 -11.99 -4.38 2.83
N THR A 5 -11.83 -3.45 1.87
CA THR A 5 -11.61 -3.76 0.45
C THR A 5 -10.13 -4.03 0.20
N VAL A 6 -9.82 -5.09 -0.54
CA VAL A 6 -8.48 -5.34 -1.08
C VAL A 6 -8.42 -4.81 -2.52
N ILE A 7 -7.50 -3.90 -2.80
CA ILE A 7 -7.25 -3.36 -4.14
C ILE A 7 -5.98 -3.99 -4.70
N VAL A 8 -6.07 -4.55 -5.89
CA VAL A 8 -4.93 -5.14 -6.62
C VAL A 8 -4.70 -4.32 -7.90
N PRO A 9 -3.72 -3.41 -7.91
CA PRO A 9 -3.39 -2.65 -9.12
C PRO A 9 -2.61 -3.56 -10.08
N VAL A 10 -3.11 -3.71 -11.32
CA VAL A 10 -2.48 -4.58 -12.33
C VAL A 10 -2.32 -3.79 -13.63
N HIS A 11 -1.09 -3.47 -14.00
CA HIS A 11 -0.79 -2.70 -15.22
C HIS A 11 -0.44 -3.59 -16.42
N LYS A 12 0.01 -4.83 -16.18
CA LYS A 12 0.35 -5.84 -17.20
C LYS A 12 0.13 -7.25 -16.70
N LEU A 13 0.01 -8.21 -17.60
CA LEU A 13 -0.12 -9.62 -17.27
C LEU A 13 1.26 -10.27 -17.05
N GLU A 14 1.52 -10.70 -15.83
CA GLU A 14 2.66 -11.55 -15.46
C GLU A 14 2.16 -12.73 -14.62
N GLN A 15 1.80 -13.82 -15.30
CA GLN A 15 1.09 -14.96 -14.69
C GLN A 15 1.86 -15.59 -13.52
N ASN A 16 3.20 -15.59 -13.57
CA ASN A 16 4.04 -16.18 -12.52
C ASN A 16 3.88 -15.47 -11.16
N TYR A 17 3.54 -14.18 -11.17
CA TYR A 17 3.39 -13.38 -9.97
C TYR A 17 1.92 -13.24 -9.53
N ILE A 18 1.02 -12.91 -10.45
CA ILE A 18 -0.38 -12.63 -10.12
C ILE A 18 -1.08 -13.82 -9.44
N VAL A 19 -0.67 -15.05 -9.75
CA VAL A 19 -1.21 -16.26 -9.08
C VAL A 19 -0.84 -16.28 -7.60
N GLY A 20 0.39 -15.95 -7.23
CA GLY A 20 0.83 -15.86 -5.83
C GLY A 20 0.04 -14.81 -5.06
N CYS A 21 -0.13 -13.62 -5.66
CA CYS A 21 -0.95 -12.55 -5.10
C CYS A 21 -2.39 -13.03 -4.83
N ILE A 22 -3.07 -13.58 -5.84
CA ILE A 22 -4.46 -14.07 -5.70
C ILE A 22 -4.56 -15.16 -4.62
N GLU A 23 -3.66 -16.15 -4.61
CA GLU A 23 -3.67 -17.21 -3.62
C GLU A 23 -3.43 -16.66 -2.20
N SER A 24 -2.58 -15.64 -2.03
CA SER A 24 -2.37 -15.00 -0.72
C SER A 24 -3.65 -14.34 -0.19
N ILE A 25 -4.43 -13.72 -1.07
CA ILE A 25 -5.74 -13.12 -0.73
C ILE A 25 -6.78 -14.21 -0.45
N LYS A 26 -6.82 -15.30 -1.24
CA LYS A 26 -7.72 -16.45 -1.01
C LYS A 26 -7.49 -17.12 0.35
N ASN A 27 -6.26 -17.12 0.82
CA ASN A 27 -5.84 -17.77 2.07
C ASN A 27 -6.06 -16.90 3.32
N GLN A 28 -6.69 -15.73 3.22
CA GLN A 28 -6.99 -14.88 4.38
C GLN A 28 -7.90 -15.60 5.38
N LYS A 29 -7.54 -15.57 6.68
CA LYS A 29 -8.33 -16.16 7.78
C LYS A 29 -9.67 -15.45 7.99
N VAL A 30 -9.71 -14.15 7.75
CA VAL A 30 -10.94 -13.36 7.65
C VAL A 30 -11.05 -12.90 6.20
N LYS A 31 -12.17 -13.21 5.57
CA LYS A 31 -12.42 -12.87 4.17
C LYS A 31 -12.44 -11.35 4.00
N PRO A 32 -11.81 -10.79 2.96
CA PRO A 32 -12.01 -9.39 2.62
C PRO A 32 -13.49 -9.13 2.29
N PHE A 33 -13.94 -7.93 2.57
CA PHE A 33 -15.29 -7.48 2.23
C PHE A 33 -15.48 -7.44 0.71
N GLU A 34 -14.47 -6.94 0.00
CA GLU A 34 -14.44 -6.81 -1.44
C GLU A 34 -12.99 -6.95 -1.94
N VAL A 35 -12.82 -7.47 -3.16
CA VAL A 35 -11.52 -7.51 -3.87
C VAL A 35 -11.70 -6.85 -5.22
N LEU A 36 -10.93 -5.79 -5.48
CA LEU A 36 -10.95 -5.05 -6.74
C LEU A 36 -9.63 -5.24 -7.48
N PHE A 37 -9.65 -5.94 -8.61
CA PHE A 37 -8.55 -5.90 -9.57
C PHE A 37 -8.73 -4.68 -10.46
N VAL A 38 -7.84 -3.70 -10.29
CA VAL A 38 -7.85 -2.46 -11.08
C VAL A 38 -6.90 -2.65 -12.25
N THR A 39 -7.44 -2.74 -13.45
CA THR A 39 -6.68 -3.12 -14.65
C THR A 39 -6.45 -1.95 -15.60
N SER A 40 -5.40 -2.05 -16.40
CA SER A 40 -5.17 -1.22 -17.58
C SER A 40 -6.09 -1.62 -18.74
N ASP A 41 -5.94 -0.99 -19.90
CA ASP A 41 -6.64 -1.35 -21.14
C ASP A 41 -6.01 -2.57 -21.87
N ASP A 42 -5.32 -3.43 -21.15
CA ASP A 42 -4.71 -4.64 -21.69
C ASP A 42 -5.77 -5.74 -21.83
N LYS A 43 -6.06 -6.11 -23.08
CA LYS A 43 -7.08 -7.13 -23.40
C LYS A 43 -6.69 -8.50 -22.87
N GLU A 44 -5.42 -8.90 -22.97
CA GLU A 44 -4.95 -10.21 -22.52
C GLU A 44 -5.10 -10.35 -21.01
N LEU A 45 -4.72 -9.32 -20.26
CA LEU A 45 -4.88 -9.23 -18.80
C LEU A 45 -6.35 -9.36 -18.40
N ASN A 46 -7.23 -8.58 -19.05
CA ASN A 46 -8.66 -8.60 -18.72
C ASN A 46 -9.32 -9.95 -19.09
N ASP A 47 -8.94 -10.54 -20.22
CA ASP A 47 -9.40 -11.88 -20.62
C ASP A 47 -8.89 -12.98 -19.68
N TYR A 48 -7.66 -12.87 -19.17
CA TYR A 48 -7.08 -13.80 -18.20
C TYR A 48 -7.83 -13.73 -16.87
N LEU A 49 -7.95 -12.56 -16.27
CA LEU A 49 -8.65 -12.36 -15.01
C LEU A 49 -10.13 -12.73 -15.11
N GLY A 50 -10.79 -12.40 -16.21
CA GLY A 50 -12.20 -12.73 -16.44
C GLY A 50 -12.48 -14.25 -16.47
N LYS A 51 -11.48 -15.07 -16.77
CA LYS A 51 -11.56 -16.55 -16.80
C LYS A 51 -10.96 -17.21 -15.57
N TYR A 52 -10.29 -16.44 -14.70
CA TYR A 52 -9.60 -16.99 -13.54
C TYR A 52 -10.59 -17.52 -12.49
N ASP A 53 -10.27 -18.68 -11.89
CA ASP A 53 -11.07 -19.22 -10.80
C ASP A 53 -10.67 -18.62 -9.45
N PHE A 54 -11.40 -17.62 -9.02
CA PHE A 54 -11.20 -16.97 -7.73
C PHE A 54 -11.66 -17.80 -6.52
N GLY A 55 -12.21 -18.99 -6.73
CA GLY A 55 -12.60 -19.91 -5.65
C GLY A 55 -13.54 -19.25 -4.63
N ASN A 56 -13.10 -19.23 -3.36
CA ASN A 56 -13.88 -18.65 -2.25
C ASN A 56 -14.06 -17.12 -2.32
N LEU A 57 -13.33 -16.42 -3.18
CA LEU A 57 -13.44 -14.98 -3.38
C LEU A 57 -14.41 -14.60 -4.51
N LYS A 58 -14.91 -15.55 -5.29
CA LYS A 58 -15.73 -15.30 -6.50
C LYS A 58 -16.89 -14.32 -6.26
N GLY A 59 -17.55 -14.39 -5.09
CA GLY A 59 -18.71 -13.55 -4.77
C GLY A 59 -18.36 -12.13 -4.32
N VAL A 60 -17.10 -11.83 -4.05
CA VAL A 60 -16.63 -10.53 -3.56
C VAL A 60 -15.57 -9.91 -4.48
N THR A 61 -15.16 -10.59 -5.55
CA THR A 61 -14.15 -10.13 -6.50
C THR A 61 -14.81 -9.43 -7.69
N LYS A 62 -14.27 -8.26 -8.04
CA LYS A 62 -14.61 -7.51 -9.26
C LYS A 62 -13.33 -7.16 -10.01
N ILE A 63 -13.42 -7.17 -11.33
CA ILE A 63 -12.38 -6.67 -12.23
C ILE A 63 -12.91 -5.36 -12.81
N ILE A 64 -12.18 -4.27 -12.55
CA ILE A 64 -12.56 -2.93 -12.99
C ILE A 64 -11.43 -2.35 -13.86
N LYS A 65 -11.80 -1.89 -15.04
CA LYS A 65 -10.87 -1.19 -15.92
C LYS A 65 -10.75 0.26 -15.46
N ASN A 66 -9.51 0.71 -15.29
CA ASN A 66 -9.25 2.12 -15.00
C ASN A 66 -9.50 2.97 -16.27
N GLU A 67 -10.56 3.77 -16.23
CA GLU A 67 -10.99 4.59 -17.37
C GLU A 67 -10.27 5.94 -17.45
N THR A 68 -9.40 6.29 -16.48
CA THR A 68 -8.68 7.57 -16.48
C THR A 68 -7.57 7.64 -17.53
N GLY A 69 -7.15 6.51 -18.08
CA GLY A 69 -6.02 6.40 -19.00
C GLY A 69 -4.63 6.47 -18.33
N ASN A 70 -4.58 6.63 -17.01
CA ASN A 70 -3.35 6.64 -16.22
C ASN A 70 -3.20 5.30 -15.49
N TYR A 71 -2.18 4.54 -15.84
CA TYR A 71 -1.97 3.18 -15.31
C TYR A 71 -0.76 3.08 -14.38
N ASP A 72 -0.25 4.21 -13.90
CA ASP A 72 0.73 4.19 -12.80
C ASP A 72 0.09 3.69 -11.50
N PHE A 73 0.92 3.23 -10.58
CA PHE A 73 0.50 2.65 -9.32
C PHE A 73 -0.47 3.58 -8.56
N GLN A 74 -0.11 4.84 -8.39
CA GLN A 74 -0.89 5.80 -7.61
C GLN A 74 -2.27 6.05 -8.22
N SER A 75 -2.33 6.21 -9.55
CA SER A 75 -3.58 6.42 -10.27
C SER A 75 -4.51 5.20 -10.18
N GLN A 76 -3.95 3.99 -10.24
CA GLN A 76 -4.73 2.77 -10.09
C GLN A 76 -5.26 2.59 -8.67
N ILE A 77 -4.45 2.89 -7.64
CA ILE A 77 -4.92 2.85 -6.24
C ILE A 77 -6.00 3.89 -6.01
N ASN A 78 -5.78 5.15 -6.43
CA ASN A 78 -6.78 6.22 -6.28
C ASN A 78 -8.12 5.82 -6.92
N TYR A 79 -8.08 5.35 -8.17
CA TYR A 79 -9.27 4.89 -8.88
C TYR A 79 -9.96 3.71 -8.16
N GLY A 80 -9.17 2.72 -7.71
CA GLY A 80 -9.69 1.59 -6.96
C GLY A 80 -10.39 2.01 -5.66
N VAL A 81 -9.81 2.97 -4.92
CA VAL A 81 -10.41 3.51 -3.70
C VAL A 81 -11.73 4.23 -3.99
N GLU A 82 -11.79 5.04 -5.03
CA GLU A 82 -13.04 5.72 -5.46
C GLU A 82 -14.15 4.70 -5.78
N GLN A 83 -13.82 3.60 -6.45
CA GLN A 83 -14.77 2.55 -6.84
C GLN A 83 -15.10 1.55 -5.71
N SER A 84 -14.32 1.53 -4.64
CA SER A 84 -14.52 0.59 -3.52
C SER A 84 -15.79 0.90 -2.73
N THR A 85 -16.33 -0.12 -2.07
CA THR A 85 -17.55 0.00 -1.24
C THR A 85 -17.30 -0.28 0.25
N GLY A 86 -16.08 -0.68 0.62
CA GLY A 86 -15.69 -0.85 2.02
C GLY A 86 -15.39 0.47 2.72
N ASP A 87 -15.44 0.46 4.06
CA ASP A 87 -15.12 1.61 4.91
C ASP A 87 -13.61 1.85 5.01
N TYR A 88 -12.85 0.77 4.82
CA TYR A 88 -11.38 0.74 4.78
C TYR A 88 -10.93 0.04 3.52
N PHE A 89 -9.69 0.31 3.11
CA PHE A 89 -9.04 -0.44 2.07
C PHE A 89 -7.61 -0.82 2.46
N THR A 90 -7.12 -1.87 1.84
CA THR A 90 -5.71 -2.23 1.73
C THR A 90 -5.39 -2.49 0.27
N PHE A 91 -4.12 -2.48 -0.11
CA PHE A 91 -3.73 -2.91 -1.44
C PHE A 91 -2.68 -4.02 -1.38
N VAL A 92 -2.64 -4.81 -2.43
CA VAL A 92 -1.62 -5.84 -2.65
C VAL A 92 -1.12 -5.69 -4.07
N GLU A 93 0.17 -5.44 -4.27
CA GLU A 93 0.76 -5.42 -5.60
C GLU A 93 0.69 -6.81 -6.22
N TYR A 94 0.50 -6.88 -7.54
CA TYR A 94 0.23 -8.16 -8.22
C TYR A 94 1.41 -9.14 -8.18
N ASP A 95 2.60 -8.68 -7.83
CA ASP A 95 3.84 -9.43 -7.67
C ASP A 95 4.25 -9.67 -6.21
N ASP A 96 3.38 -9.31 -5.27
CA ASP A 96 3.56 -9.44 -3.82
C ASP A 96 2.54 -10.37 -3.17
N GLU A 97 2.71 -10.61 -1.88
CA GLU A 97 1.83 -11.48 -1.10
C GLU A 97 1.42 -10.82 0.22
N VAL A 98 0.19 -11.06 0.64
CA VAL A 98 -0.33 -10.62 1.93
C VAL A 98 -0.38 -11.77 2.93
N SER A 99 0.04 -11.52 4.18
CA SER A 99 0.00 -12.53 5.25
C SER A 99 -1.43 -13.07 5.47
N PRO A 100 -1.62 -14.38 5.70
CA PRO A 100 -2.95 -14.98 5.87
C PRO A 100 -3.79 -14.40 7.02
N ILE A 101 -3.18 -13.67 7.94
CA ILE A 101 -3.83 -13.06 9.10
C ILE A 101 -4.00 -11.54 8.96
N TRP A 102 -3.62 -10.94 7.82
CA TRP A 102 -3.55 -9.50 7.71
C TRP A 102 -4.92 -8.82 7.82
N ILE A 103 -5.92 -9.29 7.08
CA ILE A 103 -7.30 -8.75 7.19
C ILE A 103 -7.85 -8.93 8.61
N LYS A 104 -7.60 -10.09 9.25
CA LYS A 104 -7.98 -10.34 10.64
C LYS A 104 -7.36 -9.30 11.59
N ASN A 105 -6.05 -9.11 11.48
CA ASN A 105 -5.34 -8.12 12.30
C ASN A 105 -5.88 -6.71 12.05
N GLY A 106 -6.13 -6.35 10.78
CA GLY A 106 -6.72 -5.07 10.43
C GLY A 106 -8.04 -4.81 11.14
N VAL A 107 -8.97 -5.76 11.08
CA VAL A 107 -10.26 -5.66 11.77
C VAL A 107 -10.09 -5.50 13.28
N GLU A 108 -9.24 -6.32 13.91
CA GLU A 108 -8.99 -6.26 15.35
C GLU A 108 -8.38 -4.91 15.79
N TYR A 109 -7.46 -4.35 14.99
CA TYR A 109 -6.81 -3.09 15.31
C TYR A 109 -7.71 -1.88 15.03
N ILE A 110 -8.52 -1.91 13.98
CA ILE A 110 -9.53 -0.87 13.72
C ILE A 110 -10.55 -0.82 14.88
N ASP A 111 -11.03 -1.97 15.34
CA ASP A 111 -11.99 -2.04 16.44
C ASP A 111 -11.34 -1.57 17.77
N ALA A 112 -10.03 -1.82 17.98
CA ALA A 112 -9.31 -1.43 19.20
C ALA A 112 -8.83 0.04 19.21
N TYR A 113 -8.56 0.61 18.04
CA TYR A 113 -8.01 1.95 17.85
C TYR A 113 -8.78 2.73 16.78
N PRO A 114 -10.06 3.03 17.01
CA PRO A 114 -10.94 3.65 16.00
C PRO A 114 -10.51 5.06 15.58
N GLU A 115 -9.66 5.72 16.37
CA GLU A 115 -9.10 7.04 16.05
C GLU A 115 -7.98 6.98 15.00
N VAL A 116 -7.44 5.78 14.72
CA VAL A 116 -6.30 5.62 13.79
C VAL A 116 -6.79 5.62 12.35
N GLY A 117 -6.25 6.53 11.54
CA GLY A 117 -6.61 6.65 10.13
C GLY A 117 -5.78 5.76 9.20
N VAL A 118 -4.54 5.41 9.61
CA VAL A 118 -3.61 4.61 8.80
C VAL A 118 -2.93 3.54 9.65
N PHE A 119 -3.06 2.28 9.23
CA PHE A 119 -2.35 1.16 9.83
C PHE A 119 -1.30 0.62 8.84
N LEU A 120 -0.07 0.45 9.30
CA LEU A 120 1.01 -0.14 8.52
C LEU A 120 1.34 -1.55 9.02
N PRO A 121 1.70 -2.50 8.15
CA PRO A 121 2.25 -3.78 8.58
C PRO A 121 3.73 -3.68 8.93
N ILE A 122 4.27 -4.72 9.58
CA ILE A 122 5.68 -5.05 9.39
C ILE A 122 5.78 -5.76 8.04
N VAL A 123 6.60 -5.22 7.14
CA VAL A 123 6.83 -5.78 5.80
C VAL A 123 8.06 -6.69 5.84
N TYR A 124 7.93 -7.87 5.26
CA TYR A 124 9.00 -8.82 5.02
C TYR A 124 9.50 -8.63 3.60
N GLU A 125 10.74 -8.17 3.44
CA GLU A 125 11.33 -7.93 2.13
C GLU A 125 12.17 -9.11 1.66
N THR A 126 11.97 -9.53 0.40
CA THR A 126 12.76 -10.56 -0.27
C THR A 126 13.33 -10.05 -1.59
N ASP A 127 14.38 -10.71 -2.08
CA ASP A 127 14.78 -10.58 -3.48
C ASP A 127 13.86 -11.41 -4.41
N GLU A 128 14.08 -11.32 -5.72
CA GLU A 128 13.34 -12.08 -6.73
C GLU A 128 13.44 -13.60 -6.61
N ASN A 129 14.45 -14.11 -5.89
CA ASN A 129 14.65 -15.52 -5.61
C ASN A 129 14.00 -15.96 -4.28
N GLY A 130 13.29 -15.04 -3.61
CA GLY A 130 12.65 -15.28 -2.32
C GLY A 130 13.60 -15.26 -1.11
N LYS A 131 14.87 -14.84 -1.29
CA LYS A 131 15.83 -14.72 -0.20
C LYS A 131 15.51 -13.48 0.64
N PHE A 132 15.48 -13.64 1.94
CA PHE A 132 15.26 -12.55 2.90
C PHE A 132 16.29 -11.43 2.78
N ILE A 133 15.82 -10.20 2.76
CA ILE A 133 16.62 -8.96 2.76
C ILE A 133 16.50 -8.28 4.12
N SER A 134 15.31 -7.84 4.50
CA SER A 134 15.06 -7.03 5.69
C SER A 134 13.62 -7.11 6.17
N PHE A 135 13.38 -6.52 7.35
CA PHE A 135 12.05 -6.06 7.75
C PHE A 135 12.01 -4.54 7.65
N THR A 136 10.81 -3.97 7.46
CA THR A 136 10.56 -2.54 7.55
C THR A 136 9.42 -2.25 8.52
N ASN A 137 9.39 -1.03 9.05
CA ASN A 137 8.41 -0.50 10.02
C ASN A 137 8.57 -1.01 11.47
N GLU A 138 9.33 -2.06 11.75
CA GLU A 138 9.48 -2.64 13.09
C GLU A 138 10.13 -1.68 14.07
N SER A 139 10.96 -0.75 13.60
CA SER A 139 11.68 0.23 14.42
C SER A 139 10.75 1.14 15.24
N VAL A 140 9.52 1.36 14.78
CA VAL A 140 8.50 2.17 15.51
C VAL A 140 8.14 1.55 16.87
N TRP A 141 8.42 0.26 17.05
CA TRP A 141 8.23 -0.44 18.33
C TRP A 141 9.46 -0.40 19.26
N ALA A 142 10.56 0.18 18.82
CA ALA A 142 11.71 0.41 19.68
C ALA A 142 11.44 1.56 20.65
N LYS A 143 11.88 1.38 21.91
CA LYS A 143 11.75 2.42 22.94
C LYS A 143 12.44 3.71 22.48
N GLU A 144 11.78 4.85 22.67
CA GLU A 144 12.31 6.19 22.35
C GLU A 144 12.53 6.44 20.84
N PHE A 145 12.01 5.58 19.95
CA PHE A 145 12.09 5.80 18.51
C PHE A 145 11.08 6.85 18.04
N SER A 146 9.87 6.80 18.58
CA SER A 146 8.77 7.75 18.37
C SER A 146 8.24 8.25 19.72
N GLU A 147 7.45 9.31 19.73
CA GLU A 147 6.86 9.85 20.97
C GLU A 147 5.96 8.84 21.67
N GLU A 148 5.21 8.04 20.90
CA GLU A 148 4.39 6.95 21.39
C GLU A 148 4.76 5.64 20.68
N ILE A 149 5.03 4.59 21.46
CA ILE A 149 5.43 3.28 20.93
C ILE A 149 4.37 2.74 19.99
N GLY A 150 4.78 2.32 18.80
CA GLY A 150 3.90 1.78 17.75
C GLY A 150 3.20 2.86 16.91
N ARG A 151 3.34 4.15 17.26
CA ARG A 151 2.85 5.28 16.48
C ARG A 151 3.95 5.89 15.64
N LEU A 152 3.63 6.29 14.42
CA LEU A 152 4.55 7.01 13.55
C LEU A 152 4.14 8.48 13.55
N ASP A 153 5.00 9.31 14.12
CA ASP A 153 4.76 10.74 14.28
C ASP A 153 5.55 11.59 13.27
N ASN A 154 5.23 12.88 13.23
CA ASN A 154 5.84 13.84 12.33
C ASN A 154 7.34 14.03 12.63
N ASN A 155 7.74 14.07 13.91
CA ASN A 155 9.13 14.26 14.31
C ASN A 155 10.02 13.08 13.87
N THR A 156 9.48 11.86 13.94
CA THR A 156 10.16 10.66 13.46
C THR A 156 10.33 10.69 11.95
N LEU A 157 9.27 11.06 11.21
CA LEU A 157 9.30 11.17 9.74
C LEU A 157 10.27 12.23 9.23
N GLN A 158 10.55 13.28 10.00
CA GLN A 158 11.59 14.24 9.64
C GLN A 158 12.98 13.63 9.58
N LYS A 159 13.26 12.69 10.46
CA LYS A 159 14.57 12.09 10.67
C LYS A 159 14.76 10.81 9.85
N VAL A 160 13.70 9.99 9.76
CA VAL A 160 13.73 8.66 9.13
C VAL A 160 12.71 8.63 8.00
N GLN A 161 13.17 8.25 6.80
CA GLN A 161 12.37 8.25 5.58
C GLN A 161 12.06 6.83 5.06
N ASN A 162 12.63 5.82 5.69
CA ASN A 162 12.58 4.43 5.21
C ASN A 162 11.42 3.65 5.84
N PHE A 163 10.21 4.20 5.72
CA PHE A 163 8.99 3.48 6.07
C PHE A 163 8.33 2.98 4.80
N ASN A 164 7.83 1.75 4.88
CA ASN A 164 7.10 1.11 3.80
C ASN A 164 5.60 1.10 4.13
N PHE A 165 4.76 1.46 3.17
CA PHE A 165 3.31 1.44 3.33
C PHE A 165 2.62 0.28 2.60
N ASP A 166 3.38 -0.64 1.97
CA ASP A 166 2.81 -1.78 1.25
C ASP A 166 1.91 -2.58 2.19
N GLY A 167 0.71 -2.87 1.71
CA GLY A 167 -0.32 -3.51 2.52
C GLY A 167 -0.95 -2.60 3.60
N MET A 168 -0.72 -1.28 3.59
CA MET A 168 -1.37 -0.38 4.54
C MET A 168 -2.89 -0.59 4.55
N ILE A 169 -3.52 -0.43 5.71
CA ILE A 169 -4.97 -0.35 5.85
C ILE A 169 -5.33 1.08 6.18
N VAL A 170 -6.17 1.70 5.37
CA VAL A 170 -6.53 3.11 5.50
C VAL A 170 -8.05 3.28 5.52
N ASN A 171 -8.53 4.18 6.36
CA ASN A 171 -9.91 4.64 6.29
C ASN A 171 -10.15 5.34 4.95
N LYS A 172 -11.17 4.90 4.21
CA LYS A 172 -11.46 5.38 2.85
C LYS A 172 -11.74 6.87 2.80
N GLU A 173 -12.59 7.37 3.70
CA GLU A 173 -12.96 8.78 3.78
C GLU A 173 -11.73 9.64 4.06
N THR A 174 -10.94 9.26 5.08
CA THR A 174 -9.65 9.91 5.39
C THR A 174 -8.75 10.00 4.17
N PHE A 175 -8.63 8.92 3.39
CA PHE A 175 -7.79 8.91 2.18
C PHE A 175 -8.29 9.89 1.12
N LEU A 176 -9.58 9.85 0.81
CA LEU A 176 -10.19 10.69 -0.23
C LEU A 176 -10.18 12.17 0.14
N GLU A 177 -10.56 12.53 1.37
CA GLU A 177 -10.57 13.91 1.87
C GLU A 177 -9.18 14.53 1.90
N ASN A 178 -8.14 13.70 2.00
CA ASN A 178 -6.76 14.16 1.98
C ASN A 178 -6.09 14.04 0.61
N GLY A 179 -6.86 13.77 -0.47
CA GLY A 179 -6.40 13.87 -1.85
C GLY A 179 -5.60 12.67 -2.36
N GLY A 180 -5.76 11.49 -1.73
CA GLY A 180 -5.19 10.23 -2.23
C GLY A 180 -3.67 10.20 -2.36
N LEU A 181 -3.16 9.39 -3.27
CA LEU A 181 -1.73 9.33 -3.62
C LEU A 181 -1.42 10.33 -4.75
N LYS A 182 -0.31 11.06 -4.64
CA LYS A 182 0.11 12.05 -5.66
C LYS A 182 0.86 11.35 -6.80
N SER A 183 0.26 11.29 -7.98
CA SER A 183 0.81 10.59 -9.16
C SER A 183 2.07 11.23 -9.76
N ASN A 184 2.36 12.49 -9.45
CA ASN A 184 3.57 13.18 -9.89
C ASN A 184 4.82 12.86 -9.05
N MET A 185 4.68 12.13 -7.94
CA MET A 185 5.79 11.76 -7.04
C MET A 185 6.14 10.28 -7.20
N LYS A 186 6.83 9.91 -8.28
CA LYS A 186 7.04 8.50 -8.68
C LYS A 186 7.79 7.63 -7.67
N LEU A 187 8.78 8.16 -6.96
CA LEU A 187 9.58 7.40 -5.98
C LEU A 187 9.37 7.86 -4.54
N THR A 188 8.75 9.01 -4.33
CA THR A 188 8.64 9.62 -3.00
C THR A 188 7.21 9.73 -2.49
N PHE A 189 6.26 9.17 -3.21
CA PHE A 189 4.83 9.24 -2.87
C PHE A 189 4.49 8.58 -1.53
N THR A 190 5.17 7.49 -1.16
CA THR A 190 5.02 6.85 0.16
C THR A 190 5.39 7.80 1.28
N TYR A 191 6.56 8.42 1.17
CA TYR A 191 7.05 9.38 2.16
C TYR A 191 6.15 10.62 2.23
N GLU A 192 5.76 11.18 1.09
CA GLU A 192 4.84 12.32 1.02
C GLU A 192 3.50 12.00 1.68
N PHE A 193 2.93 10.83 1.40
CA PHE A 193 1.66 10.43 1.98
C PHE A 193 1.73 10.35 3.52
N LEU A 194 2.74 9.69 4.07
CA LEU A 194 2.90 9.56 5.52
C LEU A 194 3.14 10.91 6.19
N LEU A 195 3.96 11.79 5.58
CA LEU A 195 4.17 13.16 6.05
C LEU A 195 2.86 13.94 6.09
N ARG A 196 2.09 13.92 5.01
CA ARG A 196 0.83 14.63 4.90
C ARG A 196 -0.18 14.13 5.93
N MET A 197 -0.29 12.82 6.16
CA MET A 197 -1.17 12.27 7.18
C MET A 197 -0.76 12.75 8.58
N SER A 198 0.53 12.65 8.92
CA SER A 198 1.02 13.08 10.23
C SER A 198 0.90 14.59 10.44
N TYR A 199 1.15 15.42 9.41
CA TYR A 199 0.95 16.87 9.45
C TYR A 199 -0.49 17.26 9.73
N LYS A 200 -1.44 16.51 9.20
CA LYS A 200 -2.88 16.70 9.45
C LYS A 200 -3.36 16.04 10.73
N SER A 201 -2.45 15.62 11.59
CA SER A 201 -2.75 14.97 12.87
C SER A 201 -3.61 13.71 12.73
N ILE A 202 -3.52 13.03 11.60
CA ILE A 202 -4.14 11.72 11.38
C ILE A 202 -3.20 10.67 11.98
N PRO A 203 -3.63 9.92 13.01
CA PRO A 203 -2.78 8.95 13.66
C PRO A 203 -2.39 7.80 12.72
N ILE A 204 -1.10 7.49 12.70
CA ILE A 204 -0.52 6.36 11.96
C ILE A 204 0.00 5.34 12.95
N MET A 205 -0.42 4.08 12.86
CA MET A 205 0.01 3.00 13.73
C MET A 205 0.62 1.85 12.95
N VAL A 206 1.72 1.31 13.46
CA VAL A 206 2.29 0.05 12.95
C VAL A 206 1.70 -1.12 13.73
N ILE A 207 1.03 -2.03 13.07
CA ILE A 207 0.58 -3.30 13.67
C ILE A 207 1.82 -4.21 13.81
N PRO A 208 2.20 -4.69 15.04
CA PRO A 208 3.43 -5.45 15.26
C PRO A 208 3.30 -6.91 14.79
N LYS A 209 2.88 -7.08 13.55
CA LYS A 209 2.69 -8.37 12.89
C LYS A 209 3.20 -8.29 11.46
N LEU A 210 3.79 -9.39 10.99
CA LEU A 210 4.09 -9.54 9.57
C LEU A 210 2.76 -9.55 8.81
N GLY A 211 2.53 -8.50 8.04
CA GLY A 211 1.30 -8.32 7.27
C GLY A 211 1.50 -8.47 5.77
N TYR A 212 2.72 -8.21 5.29
CA TYR A 212 3.00 -8.11 3.87
C TYR A 212 4.38 -8.69 3.53
N LYS A 213 4.49 -9.32 2.36
CA LYS A 213 5.74 -9.79 1.78
C LYS A 213 5.97 -9.05 0.47
N HIS A 214 7.03 -8.25 0.43
CA HIS A 214 7.42 -7.45 -0.73
C HIS A 214 8.61 -8.08 -1.47
N THR A 215 8.50 -8.18 -2.80
CA THR A 215 9.59 -8.62 -3.67
C THR A 215 10.37 -7.41 -4.18
N ASN A 216 11.45 -7.09 -3.49
CA ASN A 216 12.23 -5.87 -3.72
C ASN A 216 13.07 -5.95 -5.00
N ASN A 217 13.14 -4.82 -5.73
CA ASN A 217 13.95 -4.64 -6.94
C ASN A 217 13.71 -5.70 -8.04
N ARG A 218 12.49 -6.21 -8.16
CA ARG A 218 12.13 -7.16 -9.22
C ARG A 218 12.31 -6.53 -10.59
N GLU A 219 13.01 -7.23 -11.49
CA GLU A 219 13.18 -6.79 -12.88
C GLU A 219 11.80 -6.61 -13.55
N GLY A 220 11.61 -5.51 -14.26
CA GLY A 220 10.35 -5.16 -14.93
C GLY A 220 9.25 -4.62 -14.02
N SER A 221 9.50 -4.38 -12.72
CA SER A 221 8.56 -3.64 -11.87
C SER A 221 8.54 -2.15 -12.23
N LEU A 222 7.39 -1.50 -12.05
CA LEU A 222 7.26 -0.04 -12.27
C LEU A 222 8.25 0.76 -11.41
N PHE A 223 8.49 0.32 -10.18
CA PHE A 223 9.42 1.00 -9.28
C PHE A 223 10.87 0.94 -9.78
N VAL A 224 11.33 -0.21 -10.29
CA VAL A 224 12.65 -0.35 -10.89
C VAL A 224 12.76 0.48 -12.17
N GLU A 225 11.72 0.54 -12.98
CA GLU A 225 11.65 1.39 -14.16
C GLU A 225 11.78 2.87 -13.80
N TYR A 226 11.00 3.36 -12.82
CA TYR A 226 11.11 4.74 -12.34
C TYR A 226 12.49 5.05 -11.74
N LYS A 227 13.06 4.12 -10.99
CA LYS A 227 14.41 4.25 -10.41
C LYS A 227 15.50 4.38 -11.47
N SER A 228 15.31 3.75 -12.63
CA SER A 228 16.24 3.85 -13.75
C SER A 228 16.16 5.17 -14.52
N THR A 229 15.02 5.86 -14.45
CA THR A 229 14.74 7.11 -15.20
C THR A 229 14.85 8.37 -14.34
N ILE A 230 14.70 8.25 -13.01
CA ILE A 230 14.74 9.34 -12.05
C ILE A 230 16.10 9.32 -11.34
N ASP A 231 16.85 10.40 -11.46
CA ASP A 231 18.15 10.48 -10.80
C ASP A 231 18.04 10.77 -9.29
N VAL A 232 19.16 10.58 -8.57
CA VAL A 232 19.22 10.79 -7.11
C VAL A 232 18.93 12.24 -6.72
N LEU A 233 19.27 13.21 -7.58
CA LEU A 233 19.03 14.65 -7.31
C LEU A 233 17.54 14.96 -7.42
N GLU A 234 16.84 14.39 -8.39
CA GLU A 234 15.40 14.52 -8.55
C GLU A 234 14.68 13.90 -7.35
N SER A 235 15.05 12.69 -6.93
CA SER A 235 14.50 12.07 -5.73
C SER A 235 14.68 12.94 -4.48
N LYS A 236 15.90 13.50 -4.28
CA LYS A 236 16.16 14.44 -3.18
C LYS A 236 15.34 15.71 -3.28
N PHE A 237 15.14 16.23 -4.49
CA PHE A 237 14.30 17.40 -4.72
C PHE A 237 12.86 17.15 -4.24
N TRP A 238 12.26 16.02 -4.61
CA TRP A 238 10.89 15.68 -4.21
C TRP A 238 10.75 15.44 -2.71
N VAL A 239 11.74 14.79 -2.07
CA VAL A 239 11.78 14.63 -0.61
C VAL A 239 11.83 16.00 0.08
N ASN A 240 12.72 16.88 -0.36
CA ASN A 240 12.84 18.21 0.22
C ASN A 240 11.60 19.07 -0.01
N LYS A 241 10.96 18.93 -1.18
CA LYS A 241 9.69 19.61 -1.47
C LYS A 241 8.58 19.14 -0.53
N ALA A 242 8.44 17.81 -0.32
CA ALA A 242 7.48 17.28 0.63
C ALA A 242 7.74 17.76 2.06
N LYS A 243 9.01 17.81 2.48
CA LYS A 243 9.39 18.36 3.79
C LYS A 243 8.98 19.81 3.94
N LYS A 244 9.24 20.66 2.97
CA LYS A 244 8.86 22.08 3.01
C LYS A 244 7.34 22.30 3.04
N GLU A 245 6.58 21.41 2.46
CA GLU A 245 5.13 21.48 2.41
C GLU A 245 4.48 21.05 3.74
N TYR A 246 5.06 20.04 4.42
CA TYR A 246 4.45 19.41 5.60
C TYR A 246 5.26 19.56 6.90
N PHE A 247 6.33 20.33 6.89
CA PHE A 247 7.03 20.74 8.11
C PHE A 247 7.16 22.24 8.13
N PHE A 248 6.77 22.84 9.24
CA PHE A 248 7.20 24.21 9.52
C PHE A 248 8.68 24.16 9.88
N THR A 249 9.55 24.51 8.93
CA THR A 249 10.86 25.03 9.28
C THR A 249 10.66 26.51 9.59
N GLU A 250 10.78 26.90 10.86
CA GLU A 250 11.07 28.28 11.18
C GLU A 250 12.37 28.61 10.45
N ASP A 251 12.31 29.53 9.46
CA ASP A 251 13.46 30.05 8.75
C ASP A 251 14.34 30.89 9.70
#